data_699f7f131b5e78266f02adf73dd730e4
#
_entry.id   699f7f131b5e78266f02adf73dd730e4
#
_cell.length_a   1.000
_cell.length_b   1.000
_cell.length_c   1.000
_cell.angle_alpha   90.00
_cell.angle_beta   90.00
_cell.angle_gamma   90.00
#
_symmetry.space_group_name_H-M   'P 1'
#
loop_
_entity.id
_entity.type
_entity.pdbx_description
1 polymer ?
#
loop_
_entity_poly.entity_id
_entity_poly.type
_entity_poly.pdbx_seq_one_letter_code
_entity_poly.pdbx_strand_id
1 'polypeptide(L)'
;MKFWKQSLLTLVLFAGVFTILFYTACEKNACDNVTCQHGGSCSNGICLCPTGYEGPQCQTLETARYVGTYVGYSACDNLADVVDTVTVATDPSGILNVTVNMKTIKPKVLKGYVNSNVSTYRILVTNNDTTLTANSHYYRTFTITLQSDQTLSINSYEEMEDPSDTIIHKCNFITSKKL
;
A
#
# COMPACT_ATOMS: atom_id res chain seq x y z
N MET A 1 -15.23 -65.83 -34.06
CA MET A 1 -14.11 -64.93 -33.72
C MET A 1 -14.14 -63.55 -34.41
N LYS A 2 -14.88 -63.31 -35.47
CA LYS A 2 -14.97 -61.98 -36.13
C LYS A 2 -15.81 -60.96 -35.35
N PHE A 3 -16.92 -61.37 -34.74
CA PHE A 3 -17.82 -60.49 -34.00
C PHE A 3 -17.17 -59.84 -32.74
N TRP A 4 -16.33 -60.56 -32.02
CA TRP A 4 -15.67 -60.06 -30.83
C TRP A 4 -14.64 -58.96 -31.14
N LYS A 5 -13.88 -59.12 -32.26
CA LYS A 5 -12.92 -58.11 -32.70
C LYS A 5 -13.59 -56.81 -33.14
N GLN A 6 -14.74 -56.88 -33.79
CA GLN A 6 -15.51 -55.70 -34.20
C GLN A 6 -16.11 -54.97 -32.98
N SER A 7 -16.63 -55.70 -31.97
CA SER A 7 -17.16 -55.12 -30.76
C SER A 7 -16.06 -54.39 -29.94
N LEU A 8 -14.86 -54.97 -29.89
CA LEU A 8 -13.74 -54.37 -29.16
C LEU A 8 -13.24 -53.11 -29.84
N LEU A 9 -13.22 -53.05 -31.17
CA LEU A 9 -12.81 -51.92 -31.96
C LEU A 9 -13.79 -50.73 -31.79
N THR A 10 -15.10 -51.01 -31.78
CA THR A 10 -16.11 -49.96 -31.53
C THR A 10 -16.03 -49.41 -30.13
N LEU A 11 -15.75 -50.23 -29.12
CA LEU A 11 -15.63 -49.81 -27.72
C LEU A 11 -14.41 -48.89 -27.51
N VAL A 12 -13.27 -49.20 -28.15
CA VAL A 12 -12.06 -48.38 -28.13
C VAL A 12 -12.29 -47.03 -28.85
N LEU A 13 -12.99 -47.02 -29.97
CA LEU A 13 -13.34 -45.79 -30.70
C LEU A 13 -14.26 -44.88 -29.85
N PHE A 14 -15.29 -45.44 -29.22
CA PHE A 14 -16.18 -44.69 -28.33
C PHE A 14 -15.45 -44.14 -27.12
N ALA A 15 -14.56 -44.91 -26.47
CA ALA A 15 -13.75 -44.46 -25.39
C ALA A 15 -12.80 -43.33 -25.80
N GLY A 16 -12.18 -43.41 -26.99
CA GLY A 16 -11.31 -42.38 -27.53
C GLY A 16 -12.04 -41.06 -27.84
N VAL A 17 -13.22 -41.11 -28.41
CA VAL A 17 -14.04 -39.93 -28.68
C VAL A 17 -14.53 -39.29 -27.37
N PHE A 18 -14.90 -40.11 -26.39
CA PHE A 18 -15.35 -39.62 -25.07
C PHE A 18 -14.24 -38.89 -24.33
N THR A 19 -12.99 -39.40 -24.34
CA THR A 19 -11.87 -38.72 -23.73
C THR A 19 -11.56 -37.38 -24.39
N ILE A 20 -11.62 -37.27 -25.71
CA ILE A 20 -11.38 -36.01 -26.43
C ILE A 20 -12.44 -34.95 -26.04
N LEU A 21 -13.72 -35.34 -25.92
CA LEU A 21 -14.79 -34.42 -25.52
C LEU A 21 -14.63 -33.87 -24.10
N PHE A 22 -14.08 -34.65 -23.17
CA PHE A 22 -13.80 -34.17 -21.82
C PHE A 22 -12.60 -33.21 -21.77
N TYR A 23 -11.58 -33.41 -22.59
CA TYR A 23 -10.42 -32.54 -22.62
C TYR A 23 -10.73 -31.15 -23.22
N THR A 24 -11.65 -31.02 -24.13
CA THR A 24 -12.01 -29.72 -24.74
C THR A 24 -13.05 -28.95 -23.96
N ALA A 25 -13.73 -29.56 -22.99
CA ALA A 25 -14.80 -28.90 -22.22
C ALA A 25 -14.31 -28.00 -21.08
N CYS A 26 -13.02 -27.94 -20.77
CA CYS A 26 -12.49 -27.27 -19.58
C CYS A 26 -11.58 -26.05 -19.82
N GLU A 27 -11.45 -25.56 -21.05
CA GLU A 27 -10.73 -24.28 -21.27
C GLU A 27 -11.69 -23.09 -21.26
N LYS A 28 -12.40 -22.85 -20.15
CA LYS A 28 -12.86 -21.50 -19.84
C LYS A 28 -11.63 -20.70 -19.48
N ASN A 29 -11.33 -19.69 -20.29
CA ASN A 29 -10.29 -18.74 -19.94
C ASN A 29 -10.62 -18.17 -18.56
N ALA A 30 -9.72 -18.35 -17.60
CA ALA A 30 -9.94 -17.91 -16.22
C ALA A 30 -10.25 -16.41 -16.13
N CYS A 31 -9.96 -15.65 -17.17
CA CYS A 31 -10.18 -14.21 -17.26
C CYS A 31 -11.49 -13.79 -17.94
N ASP A 32 -12.31 -14.72 -18.46
CA ASP A 32 -13.53 -14.37 -19.24
C ASP A 32 -14.57 -13.54 -18.44
N ASN A 33 -14.60 -13.69 -17.12
CA ASN A 33 -15.52 -12.96 -16.23
C ASN A 33 -14.80 -12.03 -15.24
N VAL A 34 -13.53 -11.72 -15.47
CA VAL A 34 -12.73 -10.86 -14.61
C VAL A 34 -12.53 -9.51 -15.29
N THR A 35 -13.04 -8.45 -14.67
CA THR A 35 -12.83 -7.08 -15.14
C THR A 35 -11.87 -6.39 -14.21
N CYS A 36 -10.66 -6.09 -14.68
CA CYS A 36 -9.68 -5.33 -13.95
C CYS A 36 -9.86 -3.83 -14.24
N GLN A 37 -9.95 -3.02 -13.19
CA GLN A 37 -10.14 -1.57 -13.30
C GLN A 37 -8.79 -0.86 -13.45
N HIS A 38 -8.82 0.42 -13.77
CA HIS A 38 -7.67 1.33 -13.83
C HIS A 38 -6.51 0.84 -14.72
N GLY A 39 -6.82 0.05 -15.75
CA GLY A 39 -5.80 -0.49 -16.67
C GLY A 39 -5.05 -1.71 -16.15
N GLY A 40 -5.54 -2.36 -15.10
CA GLY A 40 -5.04 -3.65 -14.65
C GLY A 40 -5.23 -4.74 -15.71
N SER A 41 -4.37 -5.75 -15.70
CA SER A 41 -4.43 -6.90 -16.61
C SER A 41 -4.82 -8.17 -15.84
N CYS A 42 -5.64 -9.01 -16.47
CA CYS A 42 -5.99 -10.30 -15.90
C CYS A 42 -4.94 -11.36 -16.26
N SER A 43 -4.50 -12.13 -15.26
CA SER A 43 -3.64 -13.30 -15.41
C SER A 43 -4.15 -14.44 -14.54
N ASN A 44 -4.49 -15.58 -15.14
CA ASN A 44 -5.00 -16.75 -14.43
C ASN A 44 -6.20 -16.46 -13.48
N GLY A 45 -7.09 -15.55 -13.87
CA GLY A 45 -8.26 -15.18 -13.05
C GLY A 45 -7.99 -14.14 -11.96
N ILE A 46 -6.77 -13.62 -11.90
CA ILE A 46 -6.37 -12.61 -10.90
C ILE A 46 -5.98 -11.32 -11.64
N CYS A 47 -6.42 -10.18 -11.12
CA CYS A 47 -6.01 -8.89 -11.64
C CYS A 47 -4.62 -8.50 -11.16
N LEU A 48 -3.75 -8.20 -12.09
CA LEU A 48 -2.46 -7.55 -11.84
C LEU A 48 -2.68 -6.05 -11.89
N CYS A 49 -2.59 -5.42 -10.73
CA CYS A 49 -2.90 -3.99 -10.58
C CYS A 49 -1.71 -3.13 -10.97
N PRO A 50 -1.95 -2.00 -11.64
CA PRO A 50 -0.93 -0.99 -11.85
C PRO A 50 -0.57 -0.32 -10.52
N THR A 51 0.61 0.29 -10.48
CA THR A 51 1.10 1.03 -9.30
C THR A 51 0.06 2.03 -8.80
N GLY A 52 -0.18 2.04 -7.50
CA GLY A 52 -1.13 2.92 -6.83
C GLY A 52 -2.53 2.35 -6.65
N TYR A 53 -2.78 1.17 -7.22
CA TYR A 53 -4.08 0.49 -7.09
C TYR A 53 -3.93 -0.91 -6.49
N GLU A 54 -4.95 -1.33 -5.75
CA GLU A 54 -5.02 -2.62 -5.11
C GLU A 54 -6.46 -3.17 -5.08
N GLY A 55 -6.62 -4.36 -4.49
CA GLY A 55 -7.88 -5.06 -4.41
C GLY A 55 -8.07 -6.07 -5.55
N PRO A 56 -9.06 -6.98 -5.43
CA PRO A 56 -9.26 -8.09 -6.37
C PRO A 56 -9.51 -7.66 -7.82
N GLN A 57 -10.00 -6.44 -8.03
CA GLN A 57 -10.27 -5.84 -9.35
C GLN A 57 -9.50 -4.54 -9.57
N CYS A 58 -8.49 -4.25 -8.75
CA CYS A 58 -7.73 -2.98 -8.77
C CYS A 58 -8.61 -1.75 -8.53
N GLN A 59 -9.68 -1.89 -7.76
CA GLN A 59 -10.69 -0.86 -7.56
C GLN A 59 -10.32 0.16 -6.49
N THR A 60 -9.34 -0.13 -5.65
CA THR A 60 -9.00 0.69 -4.48
C THR A 60 -7.64 1.35 -4.66
N LEU A 61 -7.51 2.62 -4.27
CA LEU A 61 -6.21 3.28 -4.19
C LEU A 61 -5.40 2.71 -3.02
N GLU A 62 -4.10 2.47 -3.20
CA GLU A 62 -3.19 2.05 -2.12
C GLU A 62 -3.15 3.07 -0.97
N THR A 63 -3.32 4.36 -1.28
CA THR A 63 -3.40 5.43 -0.29
C THR A 63 -4.61 5.33 0.63
N ALA A 64 -5.72 4.73 0.18
CA ALA A 64 -6.97 4.64 0.93
C ALA A 64 -6.83 3.90 2.26
N ARG A 65 -5.91 2.94 2.36
CA ARG A 65 -5.67 2.18 3.60
C ARG A 65 -5.15 3.06 4.75
N TYR A 66 -4.47 4.15 4.42
CA TYR A 66 -3.87 5.08 5.39
C TYR A 66 -4.82 6.21 5.79
N VAL A 67 -5.80 6.52 4.95
CA VAL A 67 -6.72 7.63 5.19
C VAL A 67 -7.49 7.42 6.48
N GLY A 68 -7.47 8.44 7.33
CA GLY A 68 -8.16 8.43 8.61
C GLY A 68 -7.54 9.36 9.63
N THR A 69 -8.18 9.39 10.80
CA THR A 69 -7.71 10.12 11.96
C THR A 69 -7.24 9.12 13.01
N TYR A 70 -6.05 9.33 13.51
CA TYR A 70 -5.38 8.45 14.46
C TYR A 70 -5.09 9.23 15.73
N VAL A 71 -5.45 8.67 16.87
CA VAL A 71 -5.12 9.24 18.19
C VAL A 71 -4.07 8.37 18.86
N GLY A 72 -3.08 9.00 19.42
CA GLY A 72 -1.95 8.31 20.06
C GLY A 72 -1.13 9.23 20.94
N TYR A 73 0.10 8.84 21.17
CA TYR A 73 1.06 9.58 21.97
C TYR A 73 2.29 9.90 21.15
N SER A 74 2.74 11.14 21.23
CA SER A 74 4.02 11.59 20.69
C SER A 74 5.05 11.66 21.82
N ALA A 75 6.15 10.91 21.64
CA ALA A 75 7.31 10.94 22.53
C ALA A 75 8.49 11.56 21.75
N CYS A 76 9.01 12.68 22.23
CA CYS A 76 10.15 13.36 21.64
C CYS A 76 11.32 13.40 22.62
N ASP A 77 12.46 12.84 22.24
CA ASP A 77 13.69 12.78 23.06
C ASP A 77 13.40 12.32 24.50
N ASN A 78 13.68 13.18 25.48
CA ASN A 78 13.44 12.95 26.91
C ASN A 78 12.24 13.74 27.44
N LEU A 79 11.36 14.21 26.57
CA LEU A 79 10.17 14.94 26.96
C LEU A 79 9.04 13.98 27.37
N ALA A 80 8.11 14.49 28.18
CA ALA A 80 6.92 13.72 28.55
C ALA A 80 6.04 13.43 27.31
N ASP A 81 5.45 12.24 27.27
CA ASP A 81 4.52 11.84 26.24
C ASP A 81 3.32 12.78 26.16
N VAL A 82 2.99 13.22 24.96
CA VAL A 82 1.86 14.12 24.71
C VAL A 82 0.83 13.42 23.84
N VAL A 83 -0.44 13.52 24.21
CA VAL A 83 -1.54 13.04 23.37
C VAL A 83 -1.59 13.85 22.09
N ASP A 84 -1.49 13.18 20.97
CA ASP A 84 -1.52 13.79 19.64
C ASP A 84 -2.57 13.16 18.75
N THR A 85 -2.96 13.91 17.71
CA THR A 85 -3.89 13.48 16.70
C THR A 85 -3.26 13.69 15.33
N VAL A 86 -3.17 12.59 14.58
CA VAL A 86 -2.65 12.59 13.22
C VAL A 86 -3.79 12.30 12.23
N THR A 87 -3.95 13.15 11.24
CA THR A 87 -4.91 12.93 10.15
C THR A 87 -4.15 12.71 8.85
N VAL A 88 -4.42 11.58 8.21
CA VAL A 88 -3.90 11.24 6.89
C VAL A 88 -5.02 11.38 5.87
N ALA A 89 -4.77 12.11 4.80
CA ALA A 89 -5.70 12.30 3.68
C ALA A 89 -4.97 12.10 2.35
N THR A 90 -5.71 11.77 1.29
CA THR A 90 -5.18 11.72 -0.07
C THR A 90 -4.78 13.12 -0.54
N ASP A 91 -3.67 13.22 -1.28
CA ASP A 91 -3.25 14.46 -1.94
C ASP A 91 -3.60 14.36 -3.42
N PRO A 92 -4.37 15.31 -3.97
CA PRO A 92 -4.77 15.29 -5.38
C PRO A 92 -3.61 15.46 -6.37
N SER A 93 -2.41 15.80 -5.89
CA SER A 93 -1.22 15.93 -6.74
C SER A 93 -0.69 14.60 -7.30
N GLY A 94 -1.14 13.46 -6.78
CA GLY A 94 -0.76 12.14 -7.29
C GLY A 94 -1.46 10.99 -6.56
N ILE A 95 -1.65 9.87 -7.27
CA ILE A 95 -2.38 8.69 -6.76
C ILE A 95 -1.71 8.02 -5.55
N LEU A 96 -0.40 8.17 -5.41
CA LEU A 96 0.37 7.67 -4.28
C LEU A 96 0.62 8.73 -3.20
N ASN A 97 0.20 9.98 -3.45
CA ASN A 97 0.50 11.09 -2.57
C ASN A 97 -0.53 11.19 -1.44
N VAL A 98 -0.03 11.53 -0.26
CA VAL A 98 -0.83 11.76 0.93
C VAL A 98 -0.41 13.05 1.62
N THR A 99 -1.36 13.68 2.31
CA THR A 99 -1.09 14.74 3.28
C THR A 99 -1.20 14.15 4.66
N VAL A 100 -0.26 14.49 5.53
CA VAL A 100 -0.24 14.08 6.93
C VAL A 100 -0.29 15.33 7.79
N ASN A 101 -1.35 15.48 8.55
CA ASN A 101 -1.55 16.61 9.46
C ASN A 101 -1.35 16.13 10.92
N MET A 102 -0.38 16.74 11.61
CA MET A 102 -0.07 16.45 13.00
C MET A 102 -0.36 17.68 13.85
N LYS A 103 -1.01 17.49 14.98
CA LYS A 103 -1.44 18.60 15.84
C LYS A 103 -0.26 19.25 16.58
N THR A 104 0.66 18.45 17.09
CA THR A 104 1.78 18.89 17.94
C THR A 104 3.02 19.32 17.18
N ILE A 105 3.18 18.89 15.92
CA ILE A 105 4.39 19.11 15.14
C ILE A 105 4.17 20.22 14.09
N LYS A 106 5.17 21.10 13.92
CA LYS A 106 5.18 22.14 12.86
C LYS A 106 6.21 21.78 11.78
N PRO A 107 5.94 22.00 10.48
CA PRO A 107 4.68 22.47 9.91
C PRO A 107 3.55 21.47 10.13
N LYS A 108 2.33 21.94 10.30
CA LYS A 108 1.16 21.11 10.62
C LYS A 108 0.80 20.10 9.53
N VAL A 109 1.15 20.40 8.29
CA VAL A 109 0.83 19.58 7.13
C VAL A 109 2.09 19.17 6.41
N LEU A 110 2.26 17.88 6.25
CA LEU A 110 3.38 17.24 5.57
C LEU A 110 2.85 16.55 4.32
N LYS A 111 3.65 16.54 3.27
CA LYS A 111 3.37 15.77 2.06
C LYS A 111 4.23 14.51 2.06
N GLY A 112 3.61 13.38 1.78
CA GLY A 112 4.28 12.10 1.69
C GLY A 112 3.78 11.29 0.51
N TYR A 113 4.41 10.16 0.26
CA TYR A 113 3.96 9.21 -0.75
C TYR A 113 4.02 7.77 -0.23
N VAL A 114 3.10 6.94 -0.71
CA VAL A 114 3.09 5.51 -0.42
C VAL A 114 4.17 4.82 -1.23
N ASN A 115 5.03 4.04 -0.56
CA ASN A 115 6.02 3.23 -1.24
C ASN A 115 5.47 1.83 -1.51
N SER A 116 4.94 1.62 -2.71
CA SER A 116 4.39 0.33 -3.16
C SER A 116 5.43 -0.78 -3.38
N ASN A 117 6.72 -0.45 -3.38
CA ASN A 117 7.80 -1.42 -3.61
C ASN A 117 8.30 -2.13 -2.35
N VAL A 118 7.78 -1.81 -1.18
CA VAL A 118 8.15 -2.45 0.09
C VAL A 118 7.04 -3.36 0.60
N SER A 119 7.43 -4.53 1.11
CA SER A 119 6.51 -5.50 1.71
C SER A 119 5.80 -5.00 2.97
N THR A 120 6.26 -3.91 3.55
CA THR A 120 5.67 -3.24 4.71
C THR A 120 4.94 -1.99 4.24
N TYR A 121 3.70 -1.80 4.66
CA TYR A 121 2.90 -0.62 4.33
C TYR A 121 3.53 0.64 4.92
N ARG A 122 4.24 1.41 4.08
CA ARG A 122 4.96 2.61 4.49
C ARG A 122 4.56 3.81 3.66
N ILE A 123 4.39 4.93 4.34
CA ILE A 123 4.42 6.26 3.76
C ILE A 123 5.79 6.84 4.07
N LEU A 124 6.46 7.29 3.05
CA LEU A 124 7.68 8.07 3.18
C LEU A 124 7.32 9.54 2.99
N VAL A 125 7.56 10.34 4.00
CA VAL A 125 7.48 11.79 3.87
C VAL A 125 8.86 12.26 3.43
N THR A 126 8.91 12.84 2.25
CA THR A 126 10.15 13.42 1.73
C THR A 126 10.52 14.67 2.50
N ASN A 127 11.82 14.93 2.54
CA ASN A 127 12.46 16.12 3.08
C ASN A 127 11.63 17.38 2.87
N ASN A 128 11.25 18.00 3.97
CA ASN A 128 10.98 19.42 3.98
C ASN A 128 12.22 20.11 4.50
N ASP A 129 13.14 20.41 3.60
CA ASP A 129 14.21 21.37 3.87
C ASP A 129 13.60 22.76 3.74
N THR A 130 13.54 23.48 4.85
CA THR A 130 13.06 24.85 4.88
C THR A 130 14.21 25.74 5.31
N THR A 131 14.70 26.56 4.41
CA THR A 131 15.64 27.63 4.73
C THR A 131 14.92 28.66 5.61
N LEU A 132 15.27 28.73 6.89
CA LEU A 132 14.69 29.69 7.84
C LEU A 132 15.33 31.08 7.69
N THR A 133 16.63 31.09 7.48
CA THR A 133 17.44 32.29 7.19
C THR A 133 18.56 31.91 6.26
N ALA A 134 19.35 32.89 5.78
CA ALA A 134 20.49 32.62 4.89
C ALA A 134 21.51 31.60 5.44
N ASN A 135 21.50 31.36 6.75
CA ASN A 135 22.47 30.50 7.43
C ASN A 135 21.83 29.45 8.36
N SER A 136 20.49 29.34 8.40
CA SER A 136 19.80 28.36 9.23
C SER A 136 18.90 27.49 8.37
N HIS A 137 19.07 26.19 8.48
CA HIS A 137 18.27 25.19 7.77
C HIS A 137 17.47 24.36 8.76
N TYR A 138 16.25 24.02 8.38
CA TYR A 138 15.39 23.09 9.12
C TYR A 138 15.07 21.90 8.23
N TYR A 139 15.43 20.74 8.69
CA TYR A 139 15.30 19.49 7.98
C TYR A 139 14.42 18.53 8.77
N ARG A 140 13.48 17.86 8.10
CA ARG A 140 12.60 16.91 8.74
C ARG A 140 12.31 15.72 7.84
N THR A 141 12.45 14.53 8.38
CA THR A 141 12.02 13.28 7.73
C THR A 141 11.02 12.53 8.58
N PHE A 142 10.10 11.82 7.93
CA PHE A 142 9.13 10.95 8.58
C PHE A 142 9.06 9.62 7.87
N THR A 143 8.89 8.57 8.66
CA THR A 143 8.47 7.27 8.17
C THR A 143 7.19 6.89 8.89
N ILE A 144 6.11 6.68 8.16
CA ILE A 144 4.83 6.25 8.68
C ILE A 144 4.62 4.79 8.29
N THR A 145 4.39 3.94 9.27
CA THR A 145 4.16 2.50 9.06
C THR A 145 2.77 2.15 9.57
N LEU A 146 1.94 1.57 8.70
CA LEU A 146 0.67 0.98 9.09
C LEU A 146 0.90 -0.46 9.53
N GLN A 147 0.49 -0.77 10.75
CA GLN A 147 0.60 -2.11 11.32
C GLN A 147 -0.60 -2.98 10.90
N SER A 148 -0.46 -4.29 11.07
CA SER A 148 -1.51 -5.26 10.73
C SER A 148 -2.80 -5.09 11.54
N ASP A 149 -2.71 -4.52 12.73
CA ASP A 149 -3.83 -4.21 13.63
C ASP A 149 -4.49 -2.85 13.35
N GLN A 150 -4.15 -2.22 12.23
CA GLN A 150 -4.61 -0.89 11.82
C GLN A 150 -4.10 0.26 12.70
N THR A 151 -3.09 0.03 13.53
CA THR A 151 -2.38 1.10 14.23
C THR A 151 -1.33 1.75 13.33
N LEU A 152 -1.06 3.03 13.56
CA LEU A 152 -0.09 3.80 12.80
C LEU A 152 1.11 4.12 13.68
N SER A 153 2.30 3.82 13.21
CA SER A 153 3.55 4.22 13.84
C SER A 153 4.24 5.28 13.00
N ILE A 154 4.67 6.37 13.60
CA ILE A 154 5.40 7.44 12.93
C ILE A 154 6.74 7.61 13.64
N ASN A 155 7.81 7.52 12.85
CA ASN A 155 9.15 7.87 13.28
C ASN A 155 9.55 9.16 12.59
N SER A 156 9.89 10.19 13.33
CA SER A 156 10.34 11.46 12.79
C SER A 156 11.76 11.76 13.23
N TYR A 157 12.48 12.42 12.34
CA TYR A 157 13.78 13.00 12.59
C TYR A 157 13.71 14.46 12.18
N GLU A 158 14.06 15.35 13.10
CA GLU A 158 14.11 16.78 12.89
C GLU A 158 15.52 17.26 13.20
N GLU A 159 16.04 18.08 12.33
CA GLU A 159 17.34 18.71 12.49
C GLU A 159 17.20 20.20 12.16
N MET A 160 17.64 21.03 13.08
CA MET A 160 17.74 22.47 12.90
C MET A 160 19.22 22.83 12.94
N GLU A 161 19.77 23.24 11.82
CA GLU A 161 21.12 23.76 11.73
C GLU A 161 21.09 25.28 11.88
N ASP A 162 21.77 25.77 12.90
CA ASP A 162 22.09 27.18 13.12
C ASP A 162 23.63 27.31 13.14
N PRO A 163 24.23 28.43 12.63
CA PRO A 163 25.67 28.63 12.66
C PRO A 163 26.34 28.49 14.02
N SER A 164 25.56 28.60 15.08
CA SER A 164 26.03 28.49 16.46
C SER A 164 25.76 27.14 17.12
N ASP A 165 24.82 26.33 16.61
CA ASP A 165 24.47 25.03 17.21
C ASP A 165 23.60 24.20 16.25
N THR A 166 23.73 22.87 16.33
CA THR A 166 22.88 21.92 15.60
C THR A 166 21.98 21.20 16.61
N ILE A 167 20.68 21.46 16.53
CA ILE A 167 19.69 20.83 17.39
C ILE A 167 19.03 19.69 16.63
N ILE A 168 19.12 18.49 17.17
CA ILE A 168 18.51 17.28 16.62
C ILE A 168 17.42 16.81 17.55
N HIS A 169 16.20 16.64 17.00
CA HIS A 169 15.08 16.04 17.73
C HIS A 169 14.64 14.74 17.06
N LYS A 170 14.42 13.72 17.86
CA LYS A 170 13.85 12.43 17.42
C LYS A 170 12.53 12.24 18.13
N CYS A 171 11.46 12.12 17.34
CA CYS A 171 10.13 11.89 17.88
C CYS A 171 9.55 10.59 17.34
N ASN A 172 8.88 9.86 18.19
CA ASN A 172 8.11 8.69 17.85
C ASN A 172 6.65 8.94 18.20
N PHE A 173 5.77 8.70 17.23
CA PHE A 173 4.34 8.68 17.46
C PHE A 173 3.85 7.24 17.38
N ILE A 174 3.17 6.80 18.43
CA ILE A 174 2.56 5.47 18.48
C ILE A 174 1.07 5.67 18.63
N THR A 175 0.31 5.16 17.65
CA THR A 175 -1.14 5.23 17.74
C THR A 175 -1.68 4.13 18.61
N SER A 176 -2.74 4.49 19.33
CA SER A 176 -3.55 3.49 20.03
C SER A 176 -4.80 3.08 19.25
N LYS A 177 -5.28 3.89 18.27
CA LYS A 177 -6.51 3.59 17.55
C LYS A 177 -6.72 4.50 16.33
N LYS A 178 -7.23 3.91 15.23
CA LYS A 178 -7.89 4.63 14.15
C LYS A 178 -9.34 4.93 14.57
N LEU A 179 -9.75 6.19 14.46
CA LEU A 179 -11.14 6.62 14.70
C LEU A 179 -12.02 6.42 13.47
#